data_9362d829b605ace5bb326185aaf446d2
#
_entry.id   9362d829b605ace5bb326185aaf446d2
#
_cell.length_a   1.000
_cell.length_b   1.000
_cell.length_c   1.000
_cell.angle_alpha   90.00
_cell.angle_beta   90.00
_cell.angle_gamma   90.00
#
_symmetry.space_group_name_H-M   'P 1'
#
loop_
_entity.id
_entity.type
_entity.pdbx_description
1 polymer ?
#
loop_
_entity_poly.entity_id
_entity_poly.type
_entity_poly.pdbx_seq_one_letter_code
_entity_poly.pdbx_strand_id
1 'polypeptide(L)'
;MNTKRKSKDEYYLGIAREVSLRSACYRRSIGALIIRGDQIVSTGYAGAPRKTKSSTEHGFCLRDKLNIPHGQRYELCRSVHAEQNAIINAARAGVSLFGGDMYIYGSIPEKGSPINAVPCFICKKMIINAGLVRVICSTEDGGMKIFRVDDWIKDWQKKDIIDDEHQYG
;
A
#
# COMPACT_ATOMS: atom_id res chain seq x y z
N MET A 1 5.13 -4.56 35.25
CA MET A 1 4.87 -4.70 33.80
C MET A 1 4.54 -3.32 33.26
N ASN A 2 5.40 -2.72 32.44
CA ASN A 2 5.15 -1.39 31.86
C ASN A 2 4.33 -1.57 30.58
N THR A 3 3.00 -1.63 30.71
CA THR A 3 2.08 -1.80 29.57
C THR A 3 1.81 -0.44 28.91
N LYS A 4 2.83 0.14 28.29
CA LYS A 4 2.63 1.35 27.49
C LYS A 4 1.71 0.99 26.32
N ARG A 5 0.49 1.54 26.34
CA ARG A 5 -0.47 1.38 25.23
C ARG A 5 0.17 1.87 23.92
N LYS A 6 0.07 1.08 22.84
CA LYS A 6 0.50 1.50 21.50
C LYS A 6 -0.22 2.77 21.07
N SER A 7 0.47 3.63 20.33
CA SER A 7 -0.19 4.74 19.63
C SER A 7 -1.22 4.19 18.63
N LYS A 8 -2.15 5.03 18.19
CA LYS A 8 -3.12 4.64 17.17
C LYS A 8 -2.44 4.26 15.86
N ASP A 9 -1.40 5.02 15.46
CA ASP A 9 -0.67 4.73 14.23
C ASP A 9 0.07 3.38 14.30
N GLU A 10 0.72 3.05 15.43
CA GLU A 10 1.31 1.72 15.64
C GLU A 10 0.27 0.60 15.63
N TYR A 11 -0.90 0.84 16.22
CA TYR A 11 -1.99 -0.13 16.26
C TYR A 11 -2.53 -0.42 14.86
N TYR A 12 -2.87 0.61 14.10
CA TYR A 12 -3.42 0.44 12.75
C TYR A 12 -2.38 -0.09 11.76
N LEU A 13 -1.11 0.32 11.88
CA LEU A 13 -0.04 -0.26 11.07
C LEU A 13 0.16 -1.75 11.38
N GLY A 14 -0.02 -2.15 12.65
CA GLY A 14 -0.04 -3.57 13.05
C GLY A 14 -1.17 -4.35 12.37
N ILE A 15 -2.36 -3.77 12.25
CA ILE A 15 -3.48 -4.41 11.50
C ILE A 15 -3.14 -4.50 10.00
N ALA A 16 -2.57 -3.45 9.41
CA ALA A 16 -2.11 -3.50 8.02
C ALA A 16 -1.06 -4.61 7.78
N ARG A 17 -0.23 -4.91 8.79
CA ARG A 17 0.68 -6.06 8.77
C ARG A 17 -0.08 -7.37 8.65
N GLU A 18 -1.09 -7.60 9.46
CA GLU A 18 -1.92 -8.82 9.38
C GLU A 18 -2.61 -8.92 8.01
N VAL A 19 -3.12 -7.80 7.48
CA VAL A 19 -3.68 -7.76 6.12
C VAL A 19 -2.65 -8.16 5.06
N SER A 20 -1.38 -7.77 5.22
CA SER A 20 -0.30 -8.08 4.28
C SER A 20 -0.01 -9.57 4.14
N LEU A 21 -0.31 -10.37 5.18
CA LEU A 21 -0.12 -11.83 5.15
C LEU A 21 -1.02 -12.54 4.12
N ARG A 22 -2.05 -11.87 3.62
CA ARG A 22 -2.89 -12.37 2.53
C ARG A 22 -2.35 -12.04 1.14
N SER A 23 -1.23 -11.33 1.05
CA SER A 23 -0.62 -10.98 -0.23
C SER A 23 -0.24 -12.24 -1.03
N ALA A 24 -0.49 -12.20 -2.33
CA ALA A 24 -0.17 -13.28 -3.26
C ALA A 24 0.85 -12.83 -4.33
N CYS A 25 1.79 -11.98 -3.94
CA CYS A 25 2.86 -11.45 -4.77
C CYS A 25 4.21 -12.04 -4.34
N TYR A 26 5.01 -12.53 -5.30
CA TYR A 26 6.34 -13.05 -5.03
C TYR A 26 7.36 -11.99 -4.58
N ARG A 27 7.18 -10.76 -5.05
CA ARG A 27 8.18 -9.69 -4.80
C ARG A 27 8.02 -9.05 -3.43
N ARG A 28 6.77 -8.81 -3.01
CA ARG A 28 6.46 -8.04 -1.79
C ARG A 28 5.13 -8.51 -1.19
N SER A 29 5.09 -8.67 0.11
CA SER A 29 3.84 -8.84 0.86
C SER A 29 3.39 -7.47 1.32
N ILE A 30 2.33 -6.92 0.69
CA ILE A 30 1.81 -5.59 0.99
C ILE A 30 0.36 -5.69 1.45
N GLY A 31 0.05 -5.01 2.56
CA GLY A 31 -1.30 -4.80 3.06
C GLY A 31 -1.59 -3.32 3.26
N ALA A 32 -2.80 -2.91 2.96
CA ALA A 32 -3.29 -1.54 3.17
C ALA A 32 -4.57 -1.55 4.00
N LEU A 33 -4.71 -0.55 4.85
CA LEU A 33 -5.84 -0.32 5.74
C LEU A 33 -6.27 1.13 5.62
N ILE A 34 -7.56 1.41 5.51
CA ILE A 34 -8.07 2.78 5.49
C ILE A 34 -8.92 3.01 6.74
N ILE A 35 -8.62 4.09 7.45
CA ILE A 35 -9.27 4.53 8.68
C ILE A 35 -9.97 5.85 8.41
N ARG A 36 -11.21 5.99 8.87
CA ARG A 36 -11.94 7.25 8.89
C ARG A 36 -12.74 7.34 10.19
N GLY A 37 -12.64 8.47 10.88
CA GLY A 37 -13.34 8.65 12.16
C GLY A 37 -13.00 7.58 13.18
N ASP A 38 -11.73 7.18 13.26
CA ASP A 38 -11.22 6.13 14.17
C ASP A 38 -11.82 4.72 13.92
N GLN A 39 -12.36 4.48 12.72
CA GLN A 39 -12.94 3.19 12.32
C GLN A 39 -12.23 2.64 11.08
N ILE A 40 -12.04 1.33 11.04
CA ILE A 40 -11.57 0.63 9.85
C ILE A 40 -12.70 0.63 8.83
N VAL A 41 -12.51 1.32 7.70
CA VAL A 41 -13.53 1.40 6.65
C VAL A 41 -13.22 0.51 5.46
N SER A 42 -11.95 0.16 5.24
CA SER A 42 -11.56 -0.74 4.16
C SER A 42 -10.18 -1.35 4.40
N THR A 43 -9.97 -2.52 3.81
CA THR A 43 -8.67 -3.19 3.73
C THR A 43 -8.39 -3.63 2.29
N GLY A 44 -7.10 -3.78 1.97
CA GLY A 44 -6.64 -4.35 0.71
C GLY A 44 -5.27 -5.00 0.85
N TYR A 45 -4.98 -6.00 0.06
CA TYR A 45 -3.65 -6.62 -0.02
C TYR A 45 -3.25 -6.78 -1.48
N ALA A 46 -1.95 -6.91 -1.74
CA ALA A 46 -1.46 -7.12 -3.10
C ALA A 46 -1.88 -8.51 -3.59
N GLY A 47 -2.69 -8.55 -4.64
CA GLY A 47 -3.24 -9.80 -5.16
C GLY A 47 -3.87 -9.65 -6.54
N ALA A 48 -4.05 -10.78 -7.23
CA ALA A 48 -4.66 -10.79 -8.56
C ALA A 48 -6.11 -10.26 -8.55
N PRO A 49 -6.61 -9.80 -9.68
CA PRO A 49 -8.03 -9.48 -9.83
C PRO A 49 -8.91 -10.64 -9.36
N ARG A 50 -10.05 -10.32 -8.77
CA ARG A 50 -10.98 -11.32 -8.23
C ARG A 50 -11.31 -12.39 -9.26
N LYS A 51 -11.39 -13.65 -8.82
CA LYS A 51 -11.69 -14.83 -9.64
C LYS A 51 -10.62 -15.15 -10.70
N THR A 52 -9.44 -14.52 -10.65
CA THR A 52 -8.30 -14.88 -11.50
C THR A 52 -7.17 -15.48 -10.65
N LYS A 53 -6.32 -16.29 -11.29
CA LYS A 53 -5.17 -16.91 -10.60
C LYS A 53 -4.15 -15.87 -10.22
N SER A 54 -3.66 -15.93 -9.00
CA SER A 54 -2.58 -15.11 -8.46
C SER A 54 -1.21 -15.56 -8.99
N SER A 55 -0.18 -14.75 -8.73
CA SER A 55 1.19 -15.15 -9.06
C SER A 55 1.62 -16.42 -8.31
N THR A 56 1.21 -16.56 -7.05
CA THR A 56 1.51 -17.76 -6.23
C THR A 56 0.84 -19.01 -6.78
N GLU A 57 -0.39 -18.93 -7.28
CA GLU A 57 -1.08 -20.05 -7.94
C GLU A 57 -0.50 -20.37 -9.33
N HIS A 58 0.14 -19.40 -9.99
CA HIS A 58 0.88 -19.64 -11.24
C HIS A 58 2.29 -20.19 -11.01
N GLY A 59 2.82 -20.06 -9.80
CA GLY A 59 4.17 -20.50 -9.45
C GLY A 59 5.27 -19.55 -9.90
N PHE A 60 4.98 -18.36 -10.43
CA PHE A 60 5.96 -17.38 -10.88
C PHE A 60 5.44 -15.95 -10.91
N CYS A 61 6.38 -14.99 -10.87
CA CYS A 61 6.10 -13.59 -11.17
C CYS A 61 6.40 -13.30 -12.65
N LEU A 62 5.40 -12.81 -13.41
CA LEU A 62 5.59 -12.49 -14.83
C LEU A 62 6.68 -11.44 -15.05
N ARG A 63 6.74 -10.42 -14.20
CA ARG A 63 7.76 -9.35 -14.31
C ARG A 63 9.17 -9.88 -14.07
N ASP A 64 9.35 -10.86 -13.16
CA ASP A 64 10.66 -11.52 -12.96
C ASP A 64 11.03 -12.37 -14.16
N LYS A 65 10.06 -13.12 -14.70
CA LYS A 65 10.26 -13.96 -15.91
C LYS A 65 10.66 -13.12 -17.14
N LEU A 66 10.19 -11.88 -17.21
CA LEU A 66 10.53 -10.95 -18.29
C LEU A 66 11.74 -10.05 -17.95
N ASN A 67 12.44 -10.30 -16.84
CA ASN A 67 13.58 -9.50 -16.38
C ASN A 67 13.26 -8.00 -16.22
N ILE A 68 12.03 -7.66 -15.83
CA ILE A 68 11.61 -6.27 -15.67
C ILE A 68 12.15 -5.73 -14.33
N PRO A 69 12.89 -4.62 -14.34
CA PRO A 69 13.42 -3.99 -13.14
C PRO A 69 12.31 -3.67 -12.13
N HIS A 70 12.71 -3.53 -10.87
CA HIS A 70 11.81 -3.10 -9.81
C HIS A 70 11.24 -1.70 -10.13
N GLY A 71 9.98 -1.45 -9.77
CA GLY A 71 9.36 -0.15 -10.02
C GLY A 71 8.79 0.07 -11.42
N GLN A 72 9.10 -0.76 -12.41
CA GLN A 72 8.73 -0.57 -13.81
C GLN A 72 7.64 -1.53 -14.28
N ARG A 73 6.92 -1.15 -15.35
CA ARG A 73 5.95 -1.97 -16.10
C ARG A 73 4.89 -2.60 -15.20
N TYR A 74 4.27 -1.78 -14.34
CA TYR A 74 3.21 -2.25 -13.43
C TYR A 74 1.98 -2.76 -14.17
N GLU A 75 1.74 -2.33 -15.41
CA GLU A 75 0.66 -2.83 -16.26
C GLU A 75 0.79 -4.32 -16.58
N LEU A 76 1.99 -4.88 -16.51
CA LEU A 76 2.27 -6.31 -16.67
C LEU A 76 2.21 -7.07 -15.33
N CYS A 77 2.05 -6.37 -14.21
CA CYS A 77 1.92 -7.00 -12.91
C CYS A 77 0.57 -7.70 -12.81
N ARG A 78 0.58 -8.96 -12.44
CA ARG A 78 -0.67 -9.69 -12.18
C ARG A 78 -1.39 -9.19 -10.93
N SER A 79 -0.65 -8.62 -9.97
CA SER A 79 -1.24 -8.12 -8.74
C SER A 79 -1.78 -6.69 -8.91
N VAL A 80 -3.01 -6.49 -8.48
CA VAL A 80 -3.52 -5.16 -8.11
C VAL A 80 -2.85 -4.78 -6.79
N HIS A 81 -2.40 -3.54 -6.66
CA HIS A 81 -1.70 -3.09 -5.46
C HIS A 81 -2.64 -3.06 -4.24
N ALA A 82 -2.08 -3.17 -3.04
CA ALA A 82 -2.84 -3.19 -1.80
C ALA A 82 -3.68 -1.92 -1.62
N GLU A 83 -3.09 -0.76 -1.93
CA GLU A 83 -3.74 0.55 -1.86
C GLU A 83 -4.94 0.63 -2.83
N GLN A 84 -4.75 0.15 -4.05
CA GLN A 84 -5.81 0.09 -5.07
C GLN A 84 -6.95 -0.81 -4.59
N ASN A 85 -6.62 -2.01 -4.09
CA ASN A 85 -7.61 -2.95 -3.57
C ASN A 85 -8.38 -2.36 -2.38
N ALA A 86 -7.71 -1.63 -1.47
CA ALA A 86 -8.38 -0.96 -0.35
C ALA A 86 -9.38 0.10 -0.86
N ILE A 87 -8.98 0.94 -1.83
CA ILE A 87 -9.86 1.95 -2.43
C ILE A 87 -11.03 1.30 -3.16
N ILE A 88 -10.77 0.28 -3.97
CA ILE A 88 -11.81 -0.47 -4.70
C ILE A 88 -12.78 -1.17 -3.75
N ASN A 89 -12.29 -1.76 -2.66
CA ASN A 89 -13.13 -2.43 -1.68
C ASN A 89 -14.09 -1.44 -0.98
N ALA A 90 -13.61 -0.24 -0.64
CA ALA A 90 -14.46 0.81 -0.10
C ALA A 90 -15.53 1.25 -1.12
N ALA A 91 -15.14 1.49 -2.37
CA ALA A 91 -16.08 1.86 -3.43
C ALA A 91 -17.16 0.77 -3.64
N ARG A 92 -16.78 -0.51 -3.63
CA ARG A 92 -17.73 -1.63 -3.71
C ARG A 92 -18.70 -1.71 -2.52
N ALA A 93 -18.26 -1.27 -1.34
CA ALA A 93 -19.08 -1.23 -0.14
C ALA A 93 -19.92 0.07 -0.03
N GLY A 94 -19.76 1.01 -0.97
CA GLY A 94 -20.44 2.32 -0.92
C GLY A 94 -19.93 3.20 0.22
N VAL A 95 -18.69 3.01 0.67
CA VAL A 95 -18.11 3.75 1.80
C VAL A 95 -17.22 4.87 1.31
N SER A 96 -17.49 6.09 1.76
CA SER A 96 -16.65 7.24 1.47
C SER A 96 -15.32 7.16 2.21
N LEU A 97 -14.23 7.49 1.50
CA LEU A 97 -12.87 7.56 2.04
C LEU A 97 -12.42 8.98 2.38
N PHE A 98 -13.22 9.97 2.00
CA PHE A 98 -12.87 11.38 2.14
C PHE A 98 -12.50 11.75 3.58
N GLY A 99 -11.33 12.37 3.75
CA GLY A 99 -10.80 12.76 5.06
C GLY A 99 -10.19 11.61 5.87
N GLY A 100 -10.05 10.42 5.28
CA GLY A 100 -9.46 9.26 5.94
C GLY A 100 -7.93 9.18 5.85
N ASP A 101 -7.36 8.26 6.62
CA ASP A 101 -5.93 7.93 6.65
C ASP A 101 -5.70 6.53 6.07
N MET A 102 -4.61 6.35 5.31
CA MET A 102 -4.20 5.04 4.82
C MET A 102 -2.95 4.55 5.56
N TYR A 103 -2.96 3.31 5.99
CA TYR A 103 -1.82 2.61 6.59
C TYR A 103 -1.36 1.53 5.63
N ILE A 104 -0.06 1.50 5.34
CA ILE A 104 0.52 0.54 4.41
C ILE A 104 1.68 -0.17 5.10
N TYR A 105 1.57 -1.48 5.18
CA TYR A 105 2.65 -2.32 5.67
C TYR A 105 3.17 -3.20 4.54
N GLY A 106 4.49 -3.30 4.46
CA GLY A 106 5.16 -4.16 3.49
C GLY A 106 6.27 -4.98 4.12
N SER A 107 6.46 -6.19 3.58
CA SER A 107 7.56 -7.07 3.97
C SER A 107 8.08 -7.88 2.79
N ILE A 108 9.29 -8.43 2.95
CA ILE A 108 9.83 -9.43 2.03
C ILE A 108 9.08 -10.74 2.28
N PRO A 109 8.46 -11.36 1.24
CA PRO A 109 7.91 -12.71 1.37
C PRO A 109 8.97 -13.66 1.93
N GLU A 110 8.57 -14.72 2.62
CA GLU A 110 9.43 -15.74 3.27
C GLU A 110 10.24 -15.22 4.45
N LYS A 111 10.90 -14.04 4.34
CA LYS A 111 11.72 -13.48 5.42
C LYS A 111 10.88 -12.74 6.47
N GLY A 112 9.73 -12.18 6.08
CA GLY A 112 8.88 -11.37 6.96
C GLY A 112 9.50 -10.03 7.38
N SER A 113 10.73 -9.71 6.94
CA SER A 113 11.40 -8.45 7.27
C SER A 113 10.67 -7.27 6.65
N PRO A 114 10.42 -6.19 7.42
CA PRO A 114 9.72 -5.02 6.92
C PRO A 114 10.52 -4.32 5.82
N ILE A 115 9.81 -3.55 5.00
CA ILE A 115 10.38 -2.72 3.95
C ILE A 115 9.82 -1.31 4.02
N ASN A 116 10.44 -0.38 3.30
CA ASN A 116 9.87 0.95 3.06
C ASN A 116 8.66 0.82 2.12
N ALA A 117 7.45 0.76 2.69
CA ALA A 117 6.20 0.52 1.96
C ALA A 117 5.58 1.79 1.38
N VAL A 118 6.39 2.63 0.72
CA VAL A 118 5.93 3.89 0.12
C VAL A 118 5.05 3.59 -1.10
N PRO A 119 3.88 4.26 -1.26
CA PRO A 119 3.03 4.09 -2.43
C PRO A 119 3.76 4.46 -3.71
N CYS A 120 3.60 3.63 -4.74
CA CYS A 120 4.10 3.97 -6.07
C CYS A 120 3.33 5.17 -6.66
N PHE A 121 3.87 5.73 -7.75
CA PHE A 121 3.28 6.90 -8.42
C PHE A 121 1.80 6.70 -8.81
N ILE A 122 1.43 5.52 -9.31
CA ILE A 122 0.05 5.21 -9.67
C ILE A 122 -0.86 5.25 -8.43
N CYS A 123 -0.40 4.65 -7.31
CA CYS A 123 -1.18 4.62 -6.08
C CYS A 123 -1.29 6.01 -5.45
N LYS A 124 -0.25 6.85 -5.51
CA LYS A 124 -0.33 8.25 -5.02
C LYS A 124 -1.45 9.02 -5.73
N LYS A 125 -1.59 8.90 -7.05
CA LYS A 125 -2.69 9.53 -7.80
C LYS A 125 -4.07 9.07 -7.31
N MET A 126 -4.23 7.79 -7.09
CA MET A 126 -5.49 7.24 -6.57
C MET A 126 -5.78 7.69 -5.13
N ILE A 127 -4.77 7.74 -4.28
CA ILE A 127 -4.87 8.21 -2.89
C ILE A 127 -5.33 9.67 -2.84
N ILE A 128 -4.73 10.53 -3.68
CA ILE A 128 -5.13 11.95 -3.80
C ILE A 128 -6.60 12.04 -4.23
N ASN A 129 -6.98 11.35 -5.31
CA ASN A 129 -8.35 11.41 -5.84
C ASN A 129 -9.39 10.78 -4.90
N ALA A 130 -9.00 9.83 -4.06
CA ALA A 130 -9.85 9.26 -3.01
C ALA A 130 -10.10 10.23 -1.84
N GLY A 131 -9.38 11.37 -1.78
CA GLY A 131 -9.52 12.38 -0.73
C GLY A 131 -8.96 11.94 0.62
N LEU A 132 -7.95 11.06 0.62
CA LEU A 132 -7.23 10.69 1.83
C LEU A 132 -6.29 11.82 2.27
N VAL A 133 -6.01 11.93 3.58
CA VAL A 133 -5.25 13.06 4.14
C VAL A 133 -3.86 12.68 4.63
N ARG A 134 -3.69 11.47 5.16
CA ARG A 134 -2.38 10.95 5.60
C ARG A 134 -2.13 9.57 5.03
N VAL A 135 -0.86 9.25 4.80
CA VAL A 135 -0.41 7.89 4.49
C VAL A 135 0.71 7.52 5.46
N ILE A 136 0.51 6.45 6.21
CA ILE A 136 1.44 5.93 7.21
C ILE A 136 2.01 4.61 6.68
N CYS A 137 3.32 4.57 6.47
CA CYS A 137 4.01 3.44 5.83
C CYS A 137 4.99 2.79 6.79
N SER A 138 5.12 1.46 6.76
CA SER A 138 6.22 0.78 7.41
C SER A 138 7.56 1.19 6.80
N THR A 139 8.61 1.18 7.62
CA THR A 139 10.00 1.38 7.21
C THR A 139 10.81 0.10 7.46
N GLU A 140 11.94 -0.04 6.76
CA GLU A 140 12.79 -1.25 6.83
C GLU A 140 13.44 -1.45 8.21
N ASP A 141 13.59 -0.41 9.00
CA ASP A 141 14.06 -0.45 10.38
C ASP A 141 12.97 -0.88 11.39
N GLY A 142 11.76 -1.20 10.90
CA GLY A 142 10.62 -1.58 11.73
C GLY A 142 9.84 -0.41 12.33
N GLY A 143 10.19 0.83 11.94
CA GLY A 143 9.46 2.05 12.29
C GLY A 143 8.33 2.39 11.32
N MET A 144 7.98 3.68 11.26
CA MET A 144 6.98 4.19 10.33
C MET A 144 7.36 5.56 9.78
N LYS A 145 6.92 5.84 8.56
CA LYS A 145 7.00 7.16 7.92
C LYS A 145 5.60 7.66 7.62
N ILE A 146 5.35 8.92 7.94
CA ILE A 146 4.05 9.58 7.76
C ILE A 146 4.18 10.61 6.65
N PHE A 147 3.30 10.53 5.66
CA PHE A 147 3.17 11.49 4.57
C PHE A 147 1.84 12.24 4.71
N ARG A 148 1.85 13.52 4.42
CA ARG A 148 0.65 14.33 4.23
C ARG A 148 0.34 14.39 2.74
N VAL A 149 -0.87 14.02 2.35
CA VAL A 149 -1.27 13.99 0.94
C VAL A 149 -1.22 15.39 0.31
N ASP A 150 -1.52 16.44 1.10
CA ASP A 150 -1.40 17.83 0.66
C ASP A 150 0.01 18.21 0.21
N ASP A 151 1.05 17.61 0.79
CA ASP A 151 2.43 17.90 0.41
C ASP A 151 2.72 17.34 -1.00
N TRP A 152 2.20 16.16 -1.32
CA TRP A 152 2.29 15.61 -2.69
C TRP A 152 1.56 16.49 -3.71
N ILE A 153 0.37 17.01 -3.36
CA ILE A 153 -0.41 17.90 -4.24
C ILE A 153 0.39 19.18 -4.51
N LYS A 154 0.95 19.81 -3.47
CA LYS A 154 1.78 21.02 -3.61
C LYS A 154 3.04 20.79 -4.45
N ASP A 155 3.70 19.64 -4.26
CA ASP A 155 4.89 19.29 -5.03
C ASP A 155 4.55 19.08 -6.50
N TRP A 156 3.44 18.39 -6.77
CA TRP A 156 2.99 18.21 -8.15
C TRP A 156 2.61 19.53 -8.83
N GLN A 157 1.93 20.43 -8.13
CA GLN A 157 1.59 21.76 -8.66
C GLN A 157 2.84 22.56 -9.07
N LYS A 158 3.98 22.32 -8.41
CA LYS A 158 5.24 23.01 -8.71
C LYS A 158 6.04 22.36 -9.84
N LYS A 159 6.02 21.03 -9.94
CA LYS A 159 6.96 20.27 -10.76
C LYS A 159 6.32 19.41 -11.85
N ASP A 160 5.00 19.35 -11.96
CA ASP A 160 4.24 18.38 -12.75
C ASP A 160 4.56 16.89 -12.46
N ILE A 161 5.19 16.64 -11.31
CA ILE A 161 5.65 15.33 -10.87
C ILE A 161 5.42 15.17 -9.36
N ILE A 162 4.81 14.05 -8.92
CA ILE A 162 4.55 13.81 -7.51
C ILE A 162 5.80 13.27 -6.79
N ASP A 163 6.65 12.54 -7.53
CA ASP A 163 7.84 11.92 -6.99
C ASP A 163 8.77 11.53 -8.15
N ASP A 164 9.94 12.14 -8.19
CA ASP A 164 10.92 11.98 -9.25
C ASP A 164 12.01 10.95 -8.93
N GLU A 165 12.25 10.65 -7.66
CA GLU A 165 13.39 9.81 -7.27
C GLU A 165 13.01 8.34 -7.02
N HIS A 166 11.77 8.05 -6.66
CA HIS A 166 11.37 6.74 -6.15
C HIS A 166 10.29 6.02 -6.98
N GLN A 167 9.98 6.56 -8.17
CA GLN A 167 8.94 5.97 -9.03
C GLN A 167 9.32 4.60 -9.57
N TYR A 168 10.60 4.36 -9.74
CA TYR A 168 11.16 3.22 -10.45
C TYR A 168 12.33 2.55 -9.69
N GLY A 169 12.58 2.96 -8.47
CA GLY A 169 13.66 2.43 -7.62
C GLY A 169 13.38 1.07 -7.00
#